data_98ac5d00e23b3c1c3ea151b0d55c0132
#
_entry.id   98ac5d00e23b3c1c3ea151b0d55c0132
#
_cell.length_a   1.000
_cell.length_b   1.000
_cell.length_c   1.000
_cell.angle_alpha   90.00
_cell.angle_beta   90.00
_cell.angle_gamma   90.00
#
_symmetry.space_group_name_H-M   'P 1'
#
loop_
_entity.id
_entity.type
_entity.pdbx_description
1 polymer ?
#
loop_
_entity_poly.entity_id
_entity_poly.type
_entity_poly.pdbx_seq_one_letter_code
_entity_poly.pdbx_strand_id
1 'polypeptide(L)'
;LGEEPGFEGVRPAIGLNYGSTKLGIIGTDERLEAVAISESTNLAQFLQKMAPKYSARILVTGTLLEQIPDARSRYHLRWIGFVSLSATEALEPIYDCFDGDTPEERAWKAETKEQFERGVALYCARSYYEARKMFIEVLKSSYQDFAAKEYLFLCDRRLNQEDTGAQGYLVRY
;
A
#
# COMPACT_ATOMS: atom_id res chain seq x y z
N LEU A 1 -6.08 16.02 28.27
CA LEU A 1 -4.93 15.21 27.91
C LEU A 1 -3.99 16.13 27.14
N GLY A 2 -2.87 16.51 27.78
CA GLY A 2 -1.92 17.47 27.23
C GLY A 2 -1.24 16.91 25.98
N GLU A 3 -1.05 17.80 25.01
CA GLU A 3 -0.19 17.57 23.85
C GLU A 3 1.24 17.38 24.37
N GLU A 4 1.78 16.17 24.22
CA GLU A 4 3.20 15.96 24.50
C GLU A 4 4.03 16.62 23.39
N PRO A 5 4.93 17.54 23.72
CA PRO A 5 5.80 18.16 22.73
C PRO A 5 6.87 17.15 22.30
N GLY A 6 6.86 16.71 21.05
CA GLY A 6 7.92 15.87 20.51
C GLY A 6 7.57 14.96 19.32
N PHE A 7 6.31 14.83 18.95
CA PHE A 7 5.90 13.99 17.82
C PHE A 7 5.38 14.76 16.59
N GLU A 8 5.53 16.06 16.56
CA GLU A 8 5.23 16.84 15.37
C GLU A 8 6.16 16.43 14.22
N GLY A 9 5.58 15.86 13.17
CA GLY A 9 6.30 15.48 11.95
C GLY A 9 6.59 13.99 11.79
N VAL A 10 6.38 13.14 12.79
CA VAL A 10 6.54 11.69 12.65
C VAL A 10 5.28 11.10 11.99
N ARG A 11 5.41 10.62 10.75
CA ARG A 11 4.35 9.87 10.08
C ARG A 11 4.62 8.37 10.29
N PRO A 12 3.86 7.66 11.14
CA PRO A 12 4.03 6.22 11.29
C PRO A 12 3.68 5.52 9.99
N ALA A 13 4.44 4.48 9.66
CA ALA A 13 4.16 3.58 8.55
C ALA A 13 3.85 2.19 9.12
N ILE A 14 2.67 1.67 8.82
CA ILE A 14 2.17 0.39 9.33
C ILE A 14 1.84 -0.50 8.13
N GLY A 15 2.37 -1.72 8.12
CA GLY A 15 1.99 -2.77 7.19
C GLY A 15 1.23 -3.87 7.94
N LEU A 16 0.05 -4.24 7.47
CA LEU A 16 -0.79 -5.27 8.08
C LEU A 16 -1.07 -6.40 7.09
N ASN A 17 -0.86 -7.62 7.54
CA ASN A 17 -1.15 -8.84 6.79
C ASN A 17 -1.72 -9.91 7.71
N TYR A 18 -2.50 -10.81 7.13
CA TYR A 18 -2.99 -12.01 7.82
C TYR A 18 -2.34 -13.25 7.23
N GLY A 19 -1.92 -14.17 8.09
CA GLY A 19 -1.36 -15.44 7.65
C GLY A 19 -0.70 -16.22 8.79
N SER A 20 -0.29 -17.44 8.50
CA SER A 20 0.38 -18.32 9.47
C SER A 20 1.76 -17.79 9.82
N THR A 21 2.09 -17.86 11.10
CA THR A 21 3.38 -17.42 11.64
C THR A 21 3.98 -18.51 12.50
N LYS A 22 5.27 -18.81 12.32
CA LYS A 22 6.02 -19.70 13.20
C LYS A 22 6.70 -18.83 14.26
N LEU A 23 6.41 -19.16 15.53
CA LEU A 23 7.10 -18.55 16.66
C LEU A 23 8.27 -19.46 17.06
N GLY A 24 9.44 -18.88 17.19
CA GLY A 24 10.63 -19.51 17.70
C GLY A 24 11.20 -18.74 18.88
N ILE A 25 11.94 -19.41 19.75
CA ILE A 25 12.72 -18.77 20.80
C ILE A 25 14.18 -18.89 20.38
N ILE A 26 14.87 -17.77 20.27
CA ILE A 26 16.29 -17.71 19.95
C ILE A 26 16.99 -17.01 21.11
N GLY A 27 18.09 -17.57 21.55
CA GLY A 27 18.88 -16.94 22.61
C GLY A 27 19.85 -17.89 23.29
N THR A 28 20.51 -17.34 24.29
CA THR A 28 21.38 -18.07 25.25
C THR A 28 20.64 -18.23 26.56
N ASP A 29 21.22 -18.98 27.49
CA ASP A 29 20.66 -19.19 28.84
C ASP A 29 20.41 -17.87 29.60
N GLU A 30 21.10 -16.80 29.21
CA GLU A 30 21.00 -15.49 29.86
C GLU A 30 20.02 -14.53 29.14
N ARG A 31 19.69 -14.78 27.87
CA ARG A 31 18.81 -13.91 27.08
C ARG A 31 18.03 -14.72 26.04
N LEU A 32 16.71 -14.75 26.23
CA LEU A 32 15.78 -15.40 25.31
C LEU A 32 14.95 -14.33 24.57
N GLU A 33 14.89 -14.42 23.25
CA GLU A 33 14.07 -13.55 22.41
C GLU A 33 13.06 -14.38 21.62
N ALA A 34 11.79 -14.00 21.68
CA ALA A 34 10.77 -14.58 20.81
C ALA A 34 10.87 -13.97 19.42
N VAL A 35 11.04 -14.79 18.42
CA VAL A 35 11.13 -14.38 17.02
C VAL A 35 9.98 -14.98 16.22
N ALA A 36 9.26 -14.13 15.51
CA ALA A 36 8.25 -14.53 14.56
C ALA A 36 8.88 -14.58 13.15
N ILE A 37 8.91 -15.77 12.56
CA ILE A 37 9.46 -15.96 11.21
C ILE A 37 8.36 -16.56 10.34
N SER A 38 7.96 -15.82 9.30
CA SER A 38 7.03 -16.32 8.28
C SER A 38 7.01 -15.42 7.07
N GLU A 39 6.53 -15.94 5.94
CA GLU A 39 6.24 -15.13 4.76
C GLU A 39 5.22 -14.01 5.09
N SER A 40 4.25 -14.31 5.96
CA SER A 40 3.25 -13.33 6.42
C SER A 40 3.88 -12.15 7.13
N THR A 41 4.84 -12.38 8.01
CA THR A 41 5.57 -11.32 8.73
C THR A 41 6.41 -10.49 7.77
N ASN A 42 7.09 -11.16 6.83
CA ASN A 42 7.92 -10.50 5.83
C ASN A 42 7.06 -9.60 4.92
N LEU A 43 5.88 -10.06 4.51
CA LEU A 43 4.96 -9.24 3.70
C LEU A 43 4.48 -8.01 4.47
N ALA A 44 4.15 -8.14 5.76
CA ALA A 44 3.79 -6.99 6.59
C ALA A 44 4.93 -5.97 6.69
N GLN A 45 6.18 -6.42 6.87
CA GLN A 45 7.35 -5.54 6.86
C GLN A 45 7.58 -4.89 5.49
N PHE A 46 7.36 -5.62 4.42
CA PHE A 46 7.45 -5.08 3.06
C PHE A 46 6.42 -3.97 2.84
N LEU A 47 5.16 -4.17 3.23
CA LEU A 47 4.11 -3.15 3.16
C LEU A 47 4.47 -1.93 4.00
N GLN A 48 4.98 -2.13 5.22
CA GLN A 48 5.42 -1.04 6.07
C GLN A 48 6.52 -0.19 5.40
N LYS A 49 7.49 -0.81 4.72
CA LYS A 49 8.54 -0.11 3.97
C LYS A 49 8.00 0.60 2.74
N MET A 50 6.95 0.07 2.11
CA MET A 50 6.32 0.67 0.95
C MET A 50 5.40 1.85 1.29
N ALA A 51 4.77 1.84 2.45
CA ALA A 51 3.76 2.81 2.83
C ALA A 51 4.18 4.28 2.62
N PRO A 52 5.40 4.73 2.99
CA PRO A 52 5.83 6.10 2.74
C PRO A 52 5.86 6.49 1.26
N LYS A 53 6.18 5.54 0.37
CA LYS A 53 6.24 5.77 -1.09
C LYS A 53 4.87 6.20 -1.66
N TYR A 54 3.80 5.71 -1.06
CA TYR A 54 2.42 6.03 -1.45
C TYR A 54 1.76 7.05 -0.52
N SER A 55 2.52 7.67 0.38
CA SER A 55 1.99 8.52 1.46
C SER A 55 0.84 7.88 2.21
N ALA A 56 0.89 6.56 2.36
CA ALA A 56 -0.04 5.81 3.18
C ALA A 56 0.52 5.68 4.60
N ARG A 57 -0.35 5.78 5.59
CA ARG A 57 0.01 5.48 6.98
C ARG A 57 -0.15 4.00 7.27
N ILE A 58 -1.17 3.39 6.69
CA ILE A 58 -1.52 2.00 6.93
C ILE A 58 -1.74 1.31 5.59
N LEU A 59 -0.91 0.34 5.25
CA LEU A 59 -1.15 -0.56 4.13
C LEU A 59 -1.63 -1.91 4.64
N VAL A 60 -2.70 -2.41 4.03
CA VAL A 60 -3.32 -3.69 4.39
C VAL A 60 -3.47 -4.59 3.17
N THR A 61 -3.36 -5.89 3.38
CA THR A 61 -3.64 -6.89 2.34
C THR A 61 -5.14 -7.17 2.21
N GLY A 62 -5.56 -7.59 1.02
CA GLY A 62 -6.93 -8.10 0.80
C GLY A 62 -7.24 -9.31 1.66
N THR A 63 -6.29 -10.23 1.77
CA THR A 63 -6.40 -11.41 2.63
C THR A 63 -6.71 -11.05 4.09
N LEU A 64 -6.11 -9.97 4.64
CA LEU A 64 -6.46 -9.47 5.97
C LEU A 64 -7.89 -8.93 5.99
N LEU A 65 -8.30 -8.14 4.99
CA LEU A 65 -9.63 -7.54 4.94
C LEU A 65 -10.74 -8.60 4.88
N GLU A 66 -10.49 -9.75 4.26
CA GLU A 66 -11.42 -10.88 4.22
C GLU A 66 -11.67 -11.52 5.59
N GLN A 67 -10.76 -11.34 6.54
CA GLN A 67 -10.91 -11.84 7.92
C GLN A 67 -11.73 -10.89 8.81
N ILE A 68 -11.99 -9.68 8.36
CA ILE A 68 -12.72 -8.67 9.14
C ILE A 68 -14.12 -8.53 8.57
N PRO A 69 -15.16 -8.88 9.35
CA PRO A 69 -16.54 -8.69 8.91
C PRO A 69 -16.80 -7.23 8.53
N ASP A 70 -17.40 -7.04 7.37
CA ASP A 70 -17.79 -5.72 6.84
C ASP A 70 -16.65 -4.70 6.73
N ALA A 71 -15.40 -5.16 6.59
CA ALA A 71 -14.21 -4.29 6.51
C ALA A 71 -14.38 -3.14 5.50
N ARG A 72 -14.93 -3.44 4.32
CA ARG A 72 -15.07 -2.46 3.23
C ARG A 72 -16.11 -1.36 3.51
N SER A 73 -17.05 -1.60 4.41
CA SER A 73 -18.04 -0.60 4.84
C SER A 73 -17.65 0.11 6.13
N ARG A 74 -16.75 -0.50 6.93
CA ARG A 74 -16.29 0.03 8.21
C ARG A 74 -15.11 0.96 8.11
N TYR A 75 -14.23 0.75 7.09
CA TYR A 75 -12.98 1.47 6.92
C TYR A 75 -12.92 2.19 5.59
N HIS A 76 -12.25 3.33 5.57
CA HIS A 76 -11.94 4.05 4.34
C HIS A 76 -10.73 3.40 3.66
N LEU A 77 -11.01 2.62 2.64
CA LEU A 77 -10.02 1.84 1.91
C LEU A 77 -9.88 2.36 0.48
N ARG A 78 -8.67 2.52 0.01
CA ARG A 78 -8.34 2.83 -1.39
C ARG A 78 -7.43 1.75 -1.94
N TRP A 79 -7.88 1.04 -2.98
CA TRP A 79 -7.06 0.02 -3.61
C TRP A 79 -5.88 0.66 -4.34
N ILE A 80 -4.65 0.22 -4.00
CA ILE A 80 -3.42 0.74 -4.60
C ILE A 80 -2.68 -0.26 -5.48
N GLY A 81 -3.27 -1.41 -5.78
CA GLY A 81 -2.72 -2.38 -6.73
C GLY A 81 -2.42 -3.73 -6.12
N PHE A 82 -1.53 -4.46 -6.78
CA PHE A 82 -1.12 -5.80 -6.38
C PHE A 82 0.36 -5.86 -6.03
N VAL A 83 0.68 -6.71 -5.06
CA VAL A 83 2.03 -7.20 -4.81
C VAL A 83 2.12 -8.64 -5.32
N SER A 84 3.15 -8.96 -6.09
CA SER A 84 3.43 -10.33 -6.47
C SER A 84 4.21 -11.02 -5.36
N LEU A 85 3.68 -12.16 -4.89
CA LEU A 85 4.37 -13.02 -3.94
C LEU A 85 5.32 -13.95 -4.71
N SER A 86 6.62 -13.72 -4.59
CA SER A 86 7.67 -14.36 -5.41
C SER A 86 7.69 -15.88 -5.36
N ALA A 87 7.23 -16.48 -4.26
CA ALA A 87 7.22 -17.93 -4.07
C ALA A 87 6.09 -18.65 -4.81
N THR A 88 4.97 -17.95 -5.11
CA THR A 88 3.74 -18.57 -5.64
C THR A 88 3.23 -17.91 -6.92
N GLU A 89 3.87 -16.83 -7.37
CA GLU A 89 3.35 -15.94 -8.44
C GLU A 89 1.92 -15.40 -8.16
N ALA A 90 1.41 -15.63 -6.95
CA ALA A 90 0.12 -15.12 -6.54
C ALA A 90 0.15 -13.60 -6.42
N LEU A 91 -0.93 -12.96 -6.81
CA LEU A 91 -1.11 -11.51 -6.69
C LEU A 91 -1.94 -11.22 -5.46
N GLU A 92 -1.36 -10.50 -4.51
CA GLU A 92 -2.05 -10.05 -3.31
C GLU A 92 -2.48 -8.59 -3.48
N PRO A 93 -3.80 -8.29 -3.44
CA PRO A 93 -4.26 -6.91 -3.52
C PRO A 93 -3.93 -6.17 -2.24
N ILE A 94 -3.46 -4.93 -2.39
CA ILE A 94 -3.11 -4.07 -1.27
C ILE A 94 -3.95 -2.78 -1.27
N TYR A 95 -4.27 -2.32 -0.07
CA TYR A 95 -5.12 -1.16 0.15
C TYR A 95 -4.45 -0.18 1.11
N ASP A 96 -4.61 1.11 0.81
CA ASP A 96 -4.37 2.20 1.74
C ASP A 96 -5.61 2.35 2.63
N CYS A 97 -5.45 2.08 3.92
CA CYS A 97 -6.47 2.35 4.93
C CYS A 97 -6.23 3.75 5.50
N PHE A 98 -6.97 4.72 4.98
CA PHE A 98 -6.72 6.14 5.25
C PHE A 98 -7.54 6.75 6.39
N ASP A 99 -8.12 5.90 7.26
CA ASP A 99 -8.80 6.37 8.49
C ASP A 99 -7.86 7.09 9.45
N GLY A 100 -6.59 6.72 9.46
CA GLY A 100 -5.55 7.35 10.27
C GLY A 100 -4.98 8.66 9.69
N ASP A 101 -5.43 9.07 8.51
CA ASP A 101 -4.97 10.29 7.85
C ASP A 101 -5.61 11.54 8.45
N THR A 102 -5.05 12.70 8.15
CA THR A 102 -5.67 13.97 8.56
C THR A 102 -7.05 14.14 7.89
N PRO A 103 -7.96 14.95 8.48
CA PRO A 103 -9.25 15.22 7.86
C PRO A 103 -9.16 15.70 6.41
N GLU A 104 -8.16 16.53 6.11
CA GLU A 104 -7.90 17.03 4.76
C GLU A 104 -7.44 15.91 3.81
N GLU A 105 -6.48 15.09 4.25
CA GLU A 105 -5.99 13.93 3.49
C GLU A 105 -7.12 12.94 3.21
N ARG A 106 -7.97 12.66 4.19
CA ARG A 106 -9.14 11.79 4.02
C ARG A 106 -10.15 12.35 3.01
N ALA A 107 -10.40 13.65 3.08
CA ALA A 107 -11.38 14.30 2.20
C ALA A 107 -10.98 14.15 0.73
N TRP A 108 -9.76 14.54 0.35
CA TRP A 108 -9.34 14.44 -1.04
C TRP A 108 -9.11 12.98 -1.49
N LYS A 109 -8.67 12.07 -0.60
CA LYS A 109 -8.58 10.64 -0.93
C LYS A 109 -9.97 10.04 -1.21
N ALA A 110 -10.97 10.40 -0.42
CA ALA A 110 -12.35 9.96 -0.63
C ALA A 110 -12.92 10.50 -1.95
N GLU A 111 -12.70 11.79 -2.24
CA GLU A 111 -13.17 12.45 -3.47
C GLU A 111 -12.56 11.81 -4.72
N THR A 112 -11.26 11.52 -4.71
CA THR A 112 -10.53 11.01 -5.88
C THR A 112 -10.46 9.49 -5.97
N LYS A 113 -11.01 8.77 -4.99
CA LYS A 113 -10.88 7.31 -4.85
C LYS A 113 -11.23 6.55 -6.13
N GLU A 114 -12.44 6.75 -6.63
CA GLU A 114 -12.93 5.99 -7.81
C GLU A 114 -12.05 6.21 -9.03
N GLN A 115 -11.64 7.45 -9.25
CA GLN A 115 -10.81 7.82 -10.39
C GLN A 115 -9.39 7.24 -10.25
N PHE A 116 -8.83 7.28 -9.05
CA PHE A 116 -7.54 6.68 -8.74
C PHE A 116 -7.57 5.16 -8.95
N GLU A 117 -8.55 4.45 -8.36
CA GLU A 117 -8.70 2.99 -8.48
C GLU A 117 -8.92 2.56 -9.95
N ARG A 118 -9.66 3.36 -10.72
CA ARG A 118 -9.78 3.16 -12.17
C ARG A 118 -8.44 3.30 -12.88
N GLY A 119 -7.63 4.30 -12.51
CA GLY A 119 -6.26 4.46 -13.02
C GLY A 119 -5.39 3.24 -12.71
N VAL A 120 -5.46 2.73 -11.49
CA VAL A 120 -4.75 1.50 -11.07
C VAL A 120 -5.19 0.29 -11.91
N ALA A 121 -6.50 0.11 -12.10
CA ALA A 121 -7.04 -0.98 -12.92
C ALA A 121 -6.54 -0.91 -14.37
N LEU A 122 -6.53 0.28 -14.97
CA LEU A 122 -5.99 0.50 -16.32
C LEU A 122 -4.49 0.22 -16.38
N TYR A 123 -3.73 0.61 -15.36
CA TYR A 123 -2.31 0.30 -15.26
C TYR A 123 -2.07 -1.21 -15.22
N CYS A 124 -2.81 -1.94 -14.38
CA CYS A 124 -2.74 -3.40 -14.30
C CYS A 124 -3.15 -4.07 -15.63
N ALA A 125 -4.09 -3.50 -16.37
CA ALA A 125 -4.49 -3.93 -17.70
C ALA A 125 -3.50 -3.50 -18.81
N ARG A 126 -2.36 -2.88 -18.47
CA ARG A 126 -1.34 -2.36 -19.38
C ARG A 126 -1.82 -1.23 -20.31
N SER A 127 -2.95 -0.63 -20.02
CA SER A 127 -3.47 0.56 -20.72
C SER A 127 -2.82 1.83 -20.16
N TYR A 128 -1.50 1.92 -20.27
CA TYR A 128 -0.69 2.94 -19.57
C TYR A 128 -1.03 4.37 -19.96
N TYR A 129 -1.38 4.62 -21.23
CA TYR A 129 -1.78 5.94 -21.69
C TYR A 129 -3.09 6.41 -21.03
N GLU A 130 -4.09 5.53 -20.93
CA GLU A 130 -5.36 5.84 -20.28
C GLU A 130 -5.21 5.92 -18.76
N ALA A 131 -4.42 5.04 -18.16
CA ALA A 131 -4.07 5.11 -16.75
C ALA A 131 -3.43 6.46 -16.39
N ARG A 132 -2.47 6.91 -17.20
CA ARG A 132 -1.79 8.19 -17.06
C ARG A 132 -2.77 9.38 -17.01
N LYS A 133 -3.77 9.39 -17.88
CA LYS A 133 -4.81 10.44 -17.88
C LYS A 133 -5.58 10.47 -16.56
N MET A 134 -5.94 9.27 -16.03
CA MET A 134 -6.66 9.18 -14.75
C MET A 134 -5.84 9.78 -13.61
N PHE A 135 -4.55 9.46 -13.53
CA PHE A 135 -3.69 10.01 -12.48
C PHE A 135 -3.45 11.52 -12.62
N ILE A 136 -3.38 12.04 -13.84
CA ILE A 136 -3.33 13.50 -14.05
C ILE A 136 -4.59 14.17 -13.51
N GLU A 137 -5.78 13.61 -13.76
CA GLU A 137 -7.03 14.17 -13.23
C GLU A 137 -7.07 14.11 -11.69
N VAL A 138 -6.64 13.00 -11.09
CA VAL A 138 -6.47 12.90 -9.62
C VAL A 138 -5.56 14.00 -9.09
N LEU A 139 -4.43 14.27 -9.75
CA LEU A 139 -3.46 15.28 -9.33
C LEU A 139 -3.97 16.72 -9.52
N LYS A 140 -4.96 16.97 -10.38
CA LYS A 140 -5.64 18.27 -10.47
C LYS A 140 -6.46 18.57 -9.21
N SER A 141 -7.12 17.54 -8.64
CA SER A 141 -7.89 17.67 -7.39
C SER A 141 -6.97 17.69 -6.16
N SER A 142 -5.90 16.90 -6.15
CA SER A 142 -4.91 16.88 -5.07
C SER A 142 -3.49 16.67 -5.59
N TYR A 143 -2.75 17.76 -5.70
CA TYR A 143 -1.34 17.70 -6.07
C TYR A 143 -0.46 16.96 -5.05
N GLN A 144 -0.93 16.79 -3.82
CA GLN A 144 -0.21 16.10 -2.75
C GLN A 144 -0.41 14.57 -2.77
N ASP A 145 -1.18 14.01 -3.70
CA ASP A 145 -1.35 12.57 -3.83
C ASP A 145 -0.07 11.91 -4.40
N PHE A 146 0.82 11.49 -3.51
CA PHE A 146 2.06 10.83 -3.91
C PHE A 146 1.84 9.47 -4.55
N ALA A 147 0.76 8.76 -4.22
CA ALA A 147 0.43 7.51 -4.89
C ALA A 147 0.09 7.76 -6.36
N ALA A 148 -0.67 8.80 -6.66
CA ALA A 148 -0.97 9.20 -8.05
C ALA A 148 0.29 9.65 -8.81
N LYS A 149 1.20 10.40 -8.14
CA LYS A 149 2.50 10.76 -8.73
C LYS A 149 3.35 9.56 -9.07
N GLU A 150 3.43 8.59 -8.16
CA GLU A 150 4.18 7.36 -8.39
C GLU A 150 3.62 6.59 -9.59
N TYR A 151 2.30 6.44 -9.67
CA TYR A 151 1.68 5.79 -10.82
C TYR A 151 1.87 6.55 -12.13
N LEU A 152 1.83 7.87 -12.09
CA LEU A 152 2.12 8.70 -13.26
C LEU A 152 3.54 8.45 -13.77
N PHE A 153 4.53 8.45 -12.87
CA PHE A 153 5.92 8.11 -13.18
C PHE A 153 6.06 6.70 -13.76
N LEU A 154 5.38 5.71 -13.16
CA LEU A 154 5.38 4.33 -13.66
C LEU A 154 4.76 4.24 -15.06
N CYS A 155 3.67 4.95 -15.34
CA CYS A 155 3.06 5.02 -16.67
C CYS A 155 4.04 5.59 -17.70
N ASP A 156 4.71 6.71 -17.38
CA ASP A 156 5.67 7.35 -18.28
C ASP A 156 6.85 6.42 -18.60
N ARG A 157 7.39 5.72 -17.62
CA ARG A 157 8.44 4.71 -17.83
C ARG A 157 8.00 3.59 -18.77
N ARG A 158 6.75 3.08 -18.60
CA ARG A 158 6.20 2.03 -19.46
C ARG A 158 5.95 2.50 -20.89
N LEU A 159 5.47 3.72 -21.07
CA LEU A 159 5.24 4.31 -22.40
C LEU A 159 6.54 4.56 -23.15
N ASN A 160 7.61 4.90 -22.44
CA ASN A 160 8.92 5.14 -23.02
C ASN A 160 9.74 3.85 -23.25
N GLN A 161 9.16 2.67 -23.02
CA GLN A 161 9.83 1.36 -23.14
C GLN A 161 11.08 1.17 -22.26
N GLU A 162 11.24 1.99 -21.25
CA GLU A 162 12.38 1.92 -20.32
C GLU A 162 12.32 0.68 -19.39
N ASP A 163 11.19 -0.03 -19.39
CA ASP A 163 10.97 -1.18 -18.53
C ASP A 163 10.21 -2.31 -19.26
N THR A 164 10.98 -3.27 -19.78
CA THR A 164 10.47 -4.36 -20.62
C THR A 164 10.02 -5.60 -19.83
N GLY A 165 10.15 -5.64 -18.50
CA GLY A 165 10.11 -6.90 -17.75
C GLY A 165 9.04 -7.08 -16.70
N ALA A 166 8.38 -6.04 -16.19
CA ALA A 166 7.43 -6.21 -15.10
C ALA A 166 5.98 -6.35 -15.60
N GLN A 167 5.29 -7.35 -15.11
CA GLN A 167 3.84 -7.51 -15.25
C GLN A 167 3.12 -6.38 -14.50
N GLY A 168 1.82 -6.15 -14.77
CA GLY A 168 1.01 -5.05 -14.22
C GLY A 168 0.78 -5.06 -12.70
N TYR A 169 1.79 -5.34 -11.90
CA TYR A 169 1.76 -5.24 -10.44
C TYR A 169 2.74 -4.15 -9.96
N LEU A 170 2.48 -3.59 -8.79
CA LEU A 170 3.25 -2.49 -8.22
C LEU A 170 4.71 -2.83 -8.02
N VAL A 171 4.96 -3.95 -7.36
CA VAL A 171 6.31 -4.41 -6.98
C VAL A 171 6.31 -5.92 -6.86
N ARG A 172 7.43 -6.54 -7.17
CA ARG A 172 7.69 -7.93 -6.86
C ARG A 172 8.25 -8.01 -5.44
N TYR A 173 7.60 -8.81 -4.61
CA TYR A 173 8.04 -9.13 -3.25
C TYR A 173 9.19 -10.14 -3.26
#